data_8fcf58291e6f72ee8ff1649e53327bfe
#
_entry.id   8fcf58291e6f72ee8ff1649e53327bfe
#
_cell.length_a   1.000
_cell.length_b   1.000
_cell.length_c   1.000
_cell.angle_alpha   90.00
_cell.angle_beta   90.00
_cell.angle_gamma   90.00
#
_symmetry.space_group_name_H-M   'P 1'
#
loop_
_entity.id
_entity.type
_entity.pdbx_description
1 polymer ?
#
loop_
_entity_poly.entity_id
_entity_poly.type
_entity_poly.pdbx_seq_one_letter_code
_entity_poly.pdbx_strand_id
1 'polypeptide(L)'
;MKGGMKFACLSLIGLSSLVFSAASLFGADNAWSKIEPYFTPPAEFAKPLEALRSPLLFNDGTPVKTKDDWARRRAEIVKTWTSLIGEWPPLIEHPIMEKLESTKRETFMQHKIRVEVTKGMMLAGYLLVPEGKGPFPAVVVPYYDPETSVGLTDKPLRDFAYQLTRRGFVSIAIGSPGGDARKPDLAGVKCQPLMFLGYIAANCYNALASMPEVDAKRVGIVGHSYGGKWSMFGSCFDDRFACAVWSDPGIVFDEARGSVNYWEPWYLGLESGRTRKPGLITPESPRTGPYVKLVEQGHDLHELHALMAPRPFLVSGGSEDFISRWRALGHAIAVNDLLGVKHRVAMTNRPAHSPTEESNAQIYAFFEHFLKP
;
A
#
# COMPACT_ATOMS: atom_id res chain seq x y z
N MET A 1 36.61 -61.24 -52.35
CA MET A 1 36.73 -61.29 -50.91
C MET A 1 36.48 -59.82 -50.43
N LYS A 2 35.32 -59.58 -49.93
CA LYS A 2 34.82 -58.18 -49.59
C LYS A 2 34.75 -58.08 -48.07
N GLY A 3 35.63 -57.27 -47.51
CA GLY A 3 35.58 -56.90 -46.08
C GLY A 3 34.69 -55.70 -45.87
N GLY A 4 33.59 -55.88 -45.15
CA GLY A 4 32.69 -54.82 -44.78
C GLY A 4 33.09 -54.19 -43.49
N MET A 5 33.29 -52.88 -43.52
CA MET A 5 33.60 -52.03 -42.38
C MET A 5 32.30 -51.54 -41.74
N LYS A 6 32.03 -51.92 -40.50
CA LYS A 6 30.87 -51.44 -39.71
C LYS A 6 31.23 -50.11 -39.04
N PHE A 7 30.54 -49.07 -39.42
CA PHE A 7 30.55 -47.78 -38.70
C PHE A 7 29.69 -47.88 -37.44
N ALA A 8 30.28 -47.68 -36.29
CA ALA A 8 29.55 -47.50 -35.05
C ALA A 8 29.14 -46.02 -34.89
N CYS A 9 27.84 -45.78 -34.79
CA CYS A 9 27.28 -44.47 -34.52
C CYS A 9 27.30 -44.25 -33.02
N LEU A 10 28.18 -43.35 -32.50
CA LEU A 10 28.12 -42.87 -31.12
C LEU A 10 27.06 -41.78 -31.04
N SER A 11 25.98 -42.07 -30.34
CA SER A 11 24.97 -41.09 -29.95
C SER A 11 25.52 -40.28 -28.77
N LEU A 12 25.85 -39.01 -28.99
CA LEU A 12 26.06 -38.03 -27.92
C LEU A 12 24.73 -37.67 -27.30
N ILE A 13 24.49 -38.16 -26.09
CA ILE A 13 23.39 -37.64 -25.23
C ILE A 13 23.89 -36.33 -24.64
N GLY A 14 23.33 -35.24 -25.15
CA GLY A 14 23.55 -33.90 -24.59
C GLY A 14 22.89 -33.79 -23.21
N LEU A 15 23.69 -33.72 -22.15
CA LEU A 15 23.26 -33.29 -20.84
C LEU A 15 22.92 -31.77 -20.91
N SER A 16 21.65 -31.44 -21.05
CA SER A 16 21.18 -30.09 -20.78
C SER A 16 21.22 -29.85 -19.27
N SER A 17 22.30 -29.23 -18.81
CA SER A 17 22.40 -28.70 -17.45
C SER A 17 21.35 -27.58 -17.26
N LEU A 18 20.32 -27.92 -16.51
CA LEU A 18 19.45 -26.92 -15.87
C LEU A 18 20.28 -26.11 -14.86
N VAL A 19 20.84 -25.01 -15.32
CA VAL A 19 21.38 -23.99 -14.42
C VAL A 19 20.15 -23.25 -13.87
N PHE A 20 19.52 -23.80 -12.83
CA PHE A 20 18.64 -23.02 -11.97
C PHE A 20 19.49 -21.94 -11.30
N SER A 21 19.16 -20.69 -11.55
CA SER A 21 19.88 -19.54 -11.04
C SER A 21 19.82 -19.54 -9.51
N ALA A 22 20.90 -19.98 -8.87
CA ALA A 22 21.06 -19.89 -7.41
C ALA A 22 21.05 -18.43 -6.89
N ALA A 23 21.16 -17.45 -7.77
CA ALA A 23 21.16 -16.04 -7.41
C ALA A 23 19.82 -15.53 -6.85
N SER A 24 18.67 -16.12 -7.25
CA SER A 24 17.35 -15.70 -6.73
C SER A 24 17.08 -16.20 -5.31
N LEU A 25 17.59 -17.38 -4.93
CA LEU A 25 17.42 -17.91 -3.57
C LEU A 25 18.24 -17.12 -2.53
N PHE A 26 19.48 -16.76 -2.85
CA PHE A 26 20.32 -15.95 -1.95
C PHE A 26 19.81 -14.50 -1.76
N GLY A 27 19.09 -13.94 -2.72
CA GLY A 27 18.51 -12.61 -2.63
C GLY A 27 17.27 -12.54 -1.71
N ALA A 28 16.39 -13.54 -1.81
CA ALA A 28 15.17 -13.63 -1.01
C ALA A 28 15.47 -13.91 0.49
N ASP A 29 16.41 -14.80 0.78
CA ASP A 29 16.86 -15.10 2.14
C ASP A 29 17.49 -13.86 2.81
N ASN A 30 18.21 -13.04 2.05
CA ASN A 30 18.82 -11.81 2.56
C ASN A 30 17.76 -10.73 2.84
N ALA A 31 16.70 -10.61 2.05
CA ALA A 31 15.62 -9.66 2.29
C ALA A 31 14.80 -10.05 3.52
N TRP A 32 14.47 -11.35 3.68
CA TRP A 32 13.72 -11.85 4.82
C TRP A 32 14.44 -11.59 6.15
N SER A 33 15.71 -11.94 6.27
CA SER A 33 16.47 -11.74 7.50
C SER A 33 16.51 -10.29 8.00
N LYS A 34 16.32 -9.31 7.10
CA LYS A 34 16.25 -7.89 7.43
C LYS A 34 14.91 -7.45 8.00
N ILE A 35 13.85 -8.20 7.76
CA ILE A 35 12.48 -7.80 8.12
C ILE A 35 11.78 -8.77 9.08
N GLU A 36 12.23 -10.01 9.18
CA GLU A 36 11.63 -11.05 10.02
C GLU A 36 11.37 -10.59 11.47
N PRO A 37 12.32 -9.91 12.17
CA PRO A 37 12.09 -9.48 13.55
C PRO A 37 10.89 -8.55 13.72
N TYR A 38 10.51 -7.83 12.66
CA TYR A 38 9.43 -6.85 12.69
C TYR A 38 8.03 -7.44 12.46
N PHE A 39 7.91 -8.77 12.34
CA PHE A 39 6.62 -9.47 12.29
C PHE A 39 6.17 -9.98 13.67
N THR A 40 6.96 -9.74 14.71
CA THR A 40 6.63 -10.15 16.08
C THR A 40 6.49 -8.90 16.95
N PRO A 41 5.30 -8.66 17.52
CA PRO A 41 5.12 -7.54 18.45
C PRO A 41 5.96 -7.75 19.70
N PRO A 42 6.52 -6.67 20.30
CA PRO A 42 7.10 -6.74 21.64
C PRO A 42 6.09 -7.28 22.65
N ALA A 43 6.52 -8.08 23.61
CA ALA A 43 5.64 -8.79 24.55
C ALA A 43 4.63 -7.87 25.26
N GLU A 44 5.04 -6.67 25.62
CA GLU A 44 4.21 -5.65 26.26
C GLU A 44 3.08 -5.11 25.38
N PHE A 45 3.21 -5.22 24.03
CA PHE A 45 2.24 -4.75 23.03
C PHE A 45 1.58 -5.88 22.25
N ALA A 46 1.81 -7.14 22.62
CA ALA A 46 1.31 -8.30 21.88
C ALA A 46 -0.22 -8.48 22.00
N LYS A 47 -0.85 -7.96 23.05
CA LYS A 47 -2.30 -8.05 23.23
C LYS A 47 -3.01 -6.95 22.43
N PRO A 48 -4.08 -7.26 21.69
CA PRO A 48 -4.90 -6.27 21.02
C PRO A 48 -5.42 -5.19 21.97
N LEU A 49 -5.69 -4.00 21.44
CA LEU A 49 -6.26 -2.89 22.19
C LEU A 49 -7.74 -3.19 22.49
N GLU A 50 -8.06 -3.48 23.74
CA GLU A 50 -9.42 -3.90 24.17
C GLU A 50 -10.50 -2.83 23.94
N ALA A 51 -10.11 -1.56 23.90
CA ALA A 51 -11.02 -0.46 23.60
C ALA A 51 -11.54 -0.48 22.15
N LEU A 52 -10.88 -1.21 21.25
CA LEU A 52 -11.29 -1.37 19.86
C LEU A 52 -12.09 -2.66 19.71
N ARG A 53 -13.25 -2.56 19.04
CA ARG A 53 -14.08 -3.71 18.78
C ARG A 53 -13.37 -4.71 17.87
N SER A 54 -13.32 -5.98 18.28
CA SER A 54 -12.67 -7.01 17.48
C SER A 54 -13.30 -7.16 16.09
N PRO A 55 -12.53 -7.17 15.00
CA PRO A 55 -13.02 -7.50 13.67
C PRO A 55 -13.48 -8.96 13.55
N LEU A 56 -13.17 -9.82 14.53
CA LEU A 56 -13.68 -11.19 14.64
C LEU A 56 -15.06 -11.26 15.33
N LEU A 57 -15.81 -10.16 15.34
CA LEU A 57 -17.20 -10.10 15.73
C LEU A 57 -18.02 -9.50 14.59
N PHE A 58 -19.11 -10.15 14.19
CA PHE A 58 -20.12 -9.57 13.30
C PHE A 58 -20.78 -8.34 13.93
N ASN A 59 -21.49 -7.54 13.14
CA ASN A 59 -22.17 -6.35 13.66
C ASN A 59 -23.22 -6.68 14.75
N ASP A 60 -23.83 -7.85 14.68
CA ASP A 60 -24.76 -8.36 15.70
C ASP A 60 -24.08 -8.92 16.97
N GLY A 61 -22.73 -8.91 17.02
CA GLY A 61 -21.94 -9.41 18.15
C GLY A 61 -21.62 -10.90 18.10
N THR A 62 -22.10 -11.64 17.09
CA THR A 62 -21.77 -13.08 16.98
C THR A 62 -20.31 -13.27 16.57
N PRO A 63 -19.61 -14.32 17.09
CA PRO A 63 -18.21 -14.55 16.79
C PRO A 63 -17.96 -15.04 15.37
N VAL A 64 -16.89 -14.54 14.75
CA VAL A 64 -16.28 -15.04 13.50
C VAL A 64 -15.32 -16.18 13.88
N LYS A 65 -15.59 -17.41 13.43
CA LYS A 65 -14.86 -18.63 13.85
C LYS A 65 -14.20 -19.38 12.71
N THR A 66 -14.62 -19.13 11.48
CA THR A 66 -14.15 -19.84 10.29
C THR A 66 -13.67 -18.88 9.20
N LYS A 67 -12.96 -19.41 8.19
CA LYS A 67 -12.58 -18.63 7.00
C LYS A 67 -13.79 -18.08 6.24
N ASP A 68 -14.88 -18.87 6.18
CA ASP A 68 -16.13 -18.45 5.54
C ASP A 68 -16.83 -17.37 6.35
N ASP A 69 -16.79 -17.43 7.67
CA ASP A 69 -17.26 -16.35 8.53
C ASP A 69 -16.46 -15.08 8.27
N TRP A 70 -15.13 -15.20 8.17
CA TRP A 70 -14.29 -14.06 7.86
C TRP A 70 -14.62 -13.43 6.51
N ALA A 71 -14.85 -14.23 5.47
CA ALA A 71 -15.25 -13.70 4.16
C ALA A 71 -16.55 -12.87 4.25
N ARG A 72 -17.54 -13.33 5.01
CA ARG A 72 -18.78 -12.59 5.28
C ARG A 72 -18.53 -11.32 6.11
N ARG A 73 -17.73 -11.45 7.17
CA ARG A 73 -17.39 -10.30 8.03
C ARG A 73 -16.60 -9.24 7.29
N ARG A 74 -15.66 -9.63 6.44
CA ARG A 74 -14.92 -8.72 5.57
C ARG A 74 -15.86 -7.89 4.70
N ALA A 75 -16.83 -8.52 4.06
CA ALA A 75 -17.84 -7.84 3.26
C ALA A 75 -18.70 -6.88 4.10
N GLU A 76 -19.05 -7.28 5.33
CA GLU A 76 -19.80 -6.45 6.28
C GLU A 76 -18.99 -5.21 6.71
N ILE A 77 -17.68 -5.34 7.00
CA ILE A 77 -16.80 -4.21 7.30
C ILE A 77 -16.75 -3.26 6.10
N VAL A 78 -16.47 -3.77 4.89
CA VAL A 78 -16.42 -2.95 3.68
C VAL A 78 -17.74 -2.20 3.50
N LYS A 79 -18.89 -2.88 3.60
CA LYS A 79 -20.21 -2.27 3.47
C LYS A 79 -20.45 -1.19 4.53
N THR A 80 -20.08 -1.43 5.77
CA THR A 80 -20.22 -0.46 6.86
C THR A 80 -19.42 0.82 6.53
N TRP A 81 -18.15 0.67 6.22
CA TRP A 81 -17.28 1.80 5.90
C TRP A 81 -17.77 2.55 4.65
N THR A 82 -18.06 1.86 3.55
CA THR A 82 -18.51 2.53 2.32
C THR A 82 -19.85 3.22 2.49
N SER A 83 -20.75 2.69 3.31
CA SER A 83 -22.01 3.37 3.63
C SER A 83 -21.83 4.68 4.38
N LEU A 84 -20.76 4.81 5.17
CA LEU A 84 -20.44 6.01 5.95
C LEU A 84 -19.64 7.03 5.15
N ILE A 85 -18.57 6.58 4.47
CA ILE A 85 -17.60 7.48 3.82
C ILE A 85 -17.77 7.57 2.29
N GLY A 86 -18.76 6.89 1.73
CA GLY A 86 -19.09 6.87 0.30
C GLY A 86 -18.43 5.70 -0.45
N GLU A 87 -19.07 5.29 -1.53
CA GLU A 87 -18.59 4.19 -2.40
C GLU A 87 -17.73 4.71 -3.54
N TRP A 88 -16.85 3.84 -4.06
CA TRP A 88 -16.12 4.11 -5.28
C TRP A 88 -17.05 4.06 -6.49
N PRO A 89 -16.86 4.94 -7.48
CA PRO A 89 -17.39 4.68 -8.81
C PRO A 89 -16.82 3.37 -9.38
N PRO A 90 -17.40 2.82 -10.47
CA PRO A 90 -16.77 1.73 -11.18
C PRO A 90 -15.32 2.05 -11.55
N LEU A 91 -14.42 1.10 -11.34
CA LEU A 91 -13.02 1.24 -11.73
C LEU A 91 -12.89 1.36 -13.26
N ILE A 92 -11.89 2.09 -13.71
CA ILE A 92 -11.52 2.17 -15.12
C ILE A 92 -10.68 0.93 -15.43
N GLU A 93 -11.18 0.04 -16.27
CA GLU A 93 -10.47 -1.22 -16.59
C GLU A 93 -9.12 -0.96 -17.27
N HIS A 94 -9.07 -0.01 -18.21
CA HIS A 94 -7.89 0.37 -18.98
C HIS A 94 -7.69 1.89 -18.92
N PRO A 95 -7.14 2.42 -17.81
CA PRO A 95 -6.90 3.86 -17.69
C PRO A 95 -5.93 4.36 -18.77
N ILE A 96 -6.26 5.49 -19.37
CA ILE A 96 -5.35 6.14 -20.32
C ILE A 96 -4.11 6.61 -19.56
N MET A 97 -2.93 6.30 -20.09
CA MET A 97 -1.65 6.82 -19.59
C MET A 97 -0.83 7.40 -20.76
N GLU A 98 -0.73 8.70 -20.76
CA GLU A 98 0.01 9.47 -21.76
C GLU A 98 1.45 9.68 -21.28
N LYS A 99 2.44 9.31 -22.11
CA LYS A 99 3.85 9.65 -21.88
C LYS A 99 4.16 10.99 -22.56
N LEU A 100 4.50 12.01 -21.77
CA LEU A 100 4.79 13.38 -22.28
C LEU A 100 6.25 13.56 -22.62
N GLU A 101 7.13 13.18 -21.70
CA GLU A 101 8.58 13.30 -21.80
C GLU A 101 9.23 12.02 -21.31
N SER A 102 10.37 11.67 -21.88
CA SER A 102 11.13 10.48 -21.49
C SER A 102 12.59 10.81 -21.32
N THR A 103 13.15 10.52 -20.16
CA THR A 103 14.56 10.79 -19.83
C THR A 103 15.18 9.50 -19.29
N LYS A 104 16.35 9.15 -19.84
CA LYS A 104 17.15 8.07 -19.25
C LYS A 104 17.82 8.56 -17.98
N ARG A 105 17.66 7.81 -16.89
CA ARG A 105 18.35 8.01 -15.62
C ARG A 105 19.01 6.71 -15.19
N GLU A 106 20.33 6.74 -15.00
CA GLU A 106 21.08 5.56 -14.53
C GLU A 106 20.71 4.27 -15.31
N THR A 107 19.96 3.36 -14.68
CA THR A 107 19.57 2.04 -15.18
C THR A 107 18.06 1.93 -15.47
N PHE A 108 17.36 3.06 -15.65
CA PHE A 108 15.93 3.07 -15.92
C PHE A 108 15.51 4.25 -16.81
N MET A 109 14.33 4.11 -17.40
CA MET A 109 13.65 5.21 -18.09
C MET A 109 12.65 5.89 -17.16
N GLN A 110 12.74 7.21 -17.01
CA GLN A 110 11.75 8.04 -16.36
C GLN A 110 10.87 8.72 -17.41
N HIS A 111 9.56 8.51 -17.31
CA HIS A 111 8.58 9.16 -18.13
C HIS A 111 7.77 10.14 -17.28
N LYS A 112 7.68 11.39 -17.70
CA LYS A 112 6.64 12.29 -17.20
C LYS A 112 5.32 11.88 -17.86
N ILE A 113 4.29 11.69 -17.07
CA ILE A 113 3.03 11.13 -17.55
C ILE A 113 1.83 11.97 -17.14
N ARG A 114 0.71 11.71 -17.81
CA ARG A 114 -0.63 11.98 -17.33
C ARG A 114 -1.38 10.66 -17.30
N VAL A 115 -1.99 10.32 -16.17
CA VAL A 115 -2.75 9.08 -16.00
C VAL A 115 -4.20 9.38 -15.66
N GLU A 116 -5.12 8.68 -16.32
CA GLU A 116 -6.54 8.77 -16.03
C GLU A 116 -6.84 8.09 -14.69
N VAL A 117 -7.38 8.83 -13.75
CA VAL A 117 -7.62 8.36 -12.37
C VAL A 117 -9.09 8.31 -12.00
N THR A 118 -9.91 9.05 -12.73
CA THR A 118 -11.36 8.95 -12.77
C THR A 118 -11.84 9.51 -14.10
N LYS A 119 -13.08 9.23 -14.50
CA LYS A 119 -13.63 9.70 -15.76
C LYS A 119 -13.48 11.22 -15.90
N GLY A 120 -12.70 11.64 -16.91
CA GLY A 120 -12.45 13.04 -17.22
C GLY A 120 -11.37 13.73 -16.36
N MET A 121 -10.70 13.02 -15.44
CA MET A 121 -9.58 13.57 -14.67
C MET A 121 -8.29 12.81 -14.98
N MET A 122 -7.31 13.56 -15.47
CA MET A 122 -5.93 13.09 -15.67
C MET A 122 -5.03 13.70 -14.60
N LEU A 123 -4.29 12.87 -13.85
CA LEU A 123 -3.27 13.35 -12.94
C LEU A 123 -1.89 13.35 -13.60
N ALA A 124 -1.15 14.41 -13.38
CA ALA A 124 0.28 14.45 -13.69
C ALA A 124 1.05 13.54 -12.71
N GLY A 125 2.09 12.89 -13.22
CA GLY A 125 2.92 12.02 -12.44
C GLY A 125 4.16 11.57 -13.19
N TYR A 126 4.81 10.54 -12.67
CA TYR A 126 5.96 9.91 -13.29
C TYR A 126 5.81 8.40 -13.31
N LEU A 127 6.21 7.80 -14.42
CA LEU A 127 6.37 6.36 -14.57
C LEU A 127 7.86 6.06 -14.72
N LEU A 128 8.41 5.22 -13.86
CA LEU A 128 9.79 4.78 -13.90
C LEU A 128 9.82 3.31 -14.27
N VAL A 129 10.56 2.96 -15.33
CA VAL A 129 10.64 1.59 -15.86
C VAL A 129 12.11 1.16 -15.87
N PRO A 130 12.50 0.13 -15.09
CA PRO A 130 13.88 -0.35 -15.07
C PRO A 130 14.28 -0.93 -16.42
N GLU A 131 15.58 -0.87 -16.74
CA GLU A 131 16.15 -1.58 -17.89
C GLU A 131 16.10 -3.09 -17.65
N GLY A 132 15.96 -3.85 -18.73
CA GLY A 132 15.96 -5.32 -18.69
C GLY A 132 14.70 -5.92 -19.30
N LYS A 133 14.57 -7.22 -19.07
CA LYS A 133 13.46 -8.02 -19.62
C LYS A 133 12.43 -8.30 -18.51
N GLY A 134 11.26 -7.66 -18.62
CA GLY A 134 10.12 -7.93 -17.72
C GLY A 134 9.50 -9.33 -17.91
N PRO A 135 8.32 -9.60 -17.30
CA PRO A 135 7.55 -8.64 -16.54
C PRO A 135 8.13 -8.37 -15.14
N PHE A 136 8.16 -7.10 -14.77
CA PHE A 136 8.67 -6.64 -13.48
C PHE A 136 7.57 -6.58 -12.41
N PRO A 137 7.91 -6.72 -11.11
CA PRO A 137 7.02 -6.27 -10.05
C PRO A 137 6.86 -4.74 -10.13
N ALA A 138 5.75 -4.22 -9.59
CA ALA A 138 5.49 -2.79 -9.65
C ALA A 138 4.99 -2.21 -8.32
N VAL A 139 5.11 -0.89 -8.16
CA VAL A 139 4.67 -0.18 -6.96
C VAL A 139 4.00 1.14 -7.30
N VAL A 140 2.83 1.38 -6.70
CA VAL A 140 2.15 2.68 -6.71
C VAL A 140 2.69 3.52 -5.56
N VAL A 141 3.11 4.75 -5.85
CA VAL A 141 3.77 5.64 -4.87
C VAL A 141 3.05 6.99 -4.82
N PRO A 142 1.96 7.12 -4.05
CA PRO A 142 1.28 8.38 -3.85
C PRO A 142 2.02 9.27 -2.83
N TYR A 143 2.03 10.57 -3.10
CA TYR A 143 2.55 11.58 -2.17
C TYR A 143 1.86 12.93 -2.38
N TYR A 144 2.30 13.99 -1.68
CA TYR A 144 1.82 15.36 -1.88
C TYR A 144 2.05 15.85 -3.31
N ASP A 145 3.25 15.58 -3.82
CA ASP A 145 3.73 15.88 -5.17
C ASP A 145 4.52 14.68 -5.72
N PRO A 146 4.43 14.36 -7.01
CA PRO A 146 5.12 13.20 -7.58
C PRO A 146 6.62 13.42 -7.74
N GLU A 147 7.09 14.68 -7.81
CA GLU A 147 8.50 15.06 -7.96
C GLU A 147 9.32 14.55 -6.77
N THR A 148 8.79 14.66 -5.57
CA THR A 148 9.45 14.15 -4.36
C THR A 148 9.64 12.64 -4.42
N SER A 149 8.62 11.90 -4.86
CA SER A 149 8.69 10.44 -4.94
C SER A 149 9.71 9.92 -5.96
N VAL A 150 10.07 10.74 -6.94
CA VAL A 150 11.08 10.38 -7.97
C VAL A 150 12.45 11.07 -7.75
N GLY A 151 12.63 11.71 -6.60
CA GLY A 151 13.91 12.31 -6.21
C GLY A 151 14.30 13.55 -7.02
N LEU A 152 13.32 14.40 -7.37
CA LEU A 152 13.51 15.66 -8.08
C LEU A 152 13.36 16.90 -7.17
N THR A 153 13.20 16.70 -5.86
CA THR A 153 13.14 17.78 -4.86
C THR A 153 14.24 17.61 -3.80
N ASP A 154 14.37 18.61 -2.95
CA ASP A 154 15.30 18.64 -1.80
C ASP A 154 14.76 17.94 -0.54
N LYS A 155 13.71 17.11 -0.67
CA LYS A 155 13.12 16.33 0.43
C LYS A 155 13.73 14.93 0.46
N PRO A 156 14.86 14.71 1.16
CA PRO A 156 15.55 13.44 1.14
C PRO A 156 14.72 12.31 1.74
N LEU A 157 15.03 11.07 1.35
CA LEU A 157 14.47 9.83 1.90
C LEU A 157 12.96 9.65 1.68
N ARG A 158 12.33 10.47 0.82
CA ARG A 158 10.93 10.33 0.39
C ARG A 158 10.80 9.89 -1.07
N ASP A 159 11.91 9.63 -1.70
CA ASP A 159 12.08 9.25 -3.10
C ASP A 159 11.83 7.75 -3.35
N PHE A 160 10.75 7.22 -2.77
CA PHE A 160 10.46 5.78 -2.81
C PHE A 160 10.37 5.21 -4.23
N ALA A 161 9.73 5.92 -5.16
CA ALA A 161 9.62 5.46 -6.54
C ALA A 161 10.98 5.33 -7.22
N TYR A 162 11.85 6.33 -7.05
CA TYR A 162 13.22 6.32 -7.54
C TYR A 162 14.01 5.13 -6.98
N GLN A 163 13.99 4.95 -5.65
CA GLN A 163 14.75 3.90 -4.97
C GLN A 163 14.25 2.49 -5.30
N LEU A 164 12.95 2.30 -5.43
CA LEU A 164 12.36 1.01 -5.82
C LEU A 164 12.68 0.69 -7.29
N THR A 165 12.67 1.70 -8.18
CA THR A 165 13.00 1.46 -9.58
C THR A 165 14.45 1.05 -9.77
N ARG A 166 15.40 1.65 -9.04
CA ARG A 166 16.81 1.21 -9.01
C ARG A 166 16.96 -0.24 -8.54
N ARG A 167 15.99 -0.75 -7.81
CA ARG A 167 15.90 -2.14 -7.34
C ARG A 167 15.10 -3.03 -8.29
N GLY A 168 14.76 -2.56 -9.50
CA GLY A 168 14.09 -3.34 -10.55
C GLY A 168 12.58 -3.48 -10.37
N PHE A 169 11.92 -2.48 -9.79
CA PHE A 169 10.46 -2.35 -9.78
C PHE A 169 10.03 -1.30 -10.81
N VAL A 170 8.95 -1.53 -11.52
CA VAL A 170 8.25 -0.44 -12.19
C VAL A 170 7.54 0.39 -11.12
N SER A 171 7.68 1.71 -11.18
CA SER A 171 7.04 2.60 -10.19
C SER A 171 6.22 3.68 -10.87
N ILE A 172 4.98 3.89 -10.39
CA ILE A 172 4.17 5.05 -10.76
C ILE A 172 4.07 5.99 -9.56
N ALA A 173 4.54 7.23 -9.73
CA ALA A 173 4.46 8.28 -8.72
C ALA A 173 3.36 9.27 -9.09
N ILE A 174 2.45 9.54 -8.15
CA ILE A 174 1.32 10.45 -8.33
C ILE A 174 1.23 11.44 -7.16
N GLY A 175 0.72 12.63 -7.46
CA GLY A 175 0.50 13.70 -6.49
C GLY A 175 -0.97 13.90 -6.15
N SER A 176 -1.23 14.85 -5.24
CA SER A 176 -2.59 15.20 -4.82
C SER A 176 -3.43 15.71 -5.99
N PRO A 177 -4.66 15.21 -6.17
CA PRO A 177 -5.57 15.74 -7.17
C PRO A 177 -5.86 17.23 -6.90
N GLY A 178 -5.74 18.07 -7.93
CA GLY A 178 -5.85 19.52 -7.79
C GLY A 178 -4.60 20.21 -7.22
N GLY A 179 -3.53 19.47 -6.90
CA GLY A 179 -2.26 20.02 -6.41
C GLY A 179 -2.26 20.42 -4.93
N ASP A 180 -3.37 20.26 -4.21
CA ASP A 180 -3.49 20.61 -2.78
C ASP A 180 -4.00 19.42 -1.96
N ALA A 181 -3.13 18.86 -1.12
CA ALA A 181 -3.46 17.74 -0.25
C ALA A 181 -4.54 18.07 0.81
N ARG A 182 -4.73 19.34 1.15
CA ARG A 182 -5.75 19.79 2.10
C ARG A 182 -7.10 20.08 1.44
N LYS A 183 -7.08 20.15 0.11
CA LYS A 183 -8.27 20.44 -0.68
C LYS A 183 -8.25 19.64 -1.98
N PRO A 184 -8.21 18.29 -1.88
CA PRO A 184 -8.13 17.45 -3.06
C PRO A 184 -9.36 17.64 -3.95
N ASP A 185 -9.13 17.76 -5.25
CA ASP A 185 -10.20 17.78 -6.23
C ASP A 185 -10.81 16.37 -6.35
N LEU A 186 -12.07 16.24 -5.99
CA LEU A 186 -12.80 14.97 -6.03
C LEU A 186 -13.46 14.66 -7.39
N ALA A 187 -13.29 15.51 -8.40
CA ALA A 187 -13.92 15.37 -9.72
C ALA A 187 -15.43 15.09 -9.67
N GLY A 188 -16.11 15.61 -8.66
CA GLY A 188 -17.54 15.41 -8.44
C GLY A 188 -17.95 14.05 -7.86
N VAL A 189 -16.98 13.17 -7.53
CA VAL A 189 -17.24 11.90 -6.86
C VAL A 189 -17.74 12.13 -5.44
N LYS A 190 -18.82 11.46 -5.08
CA LYS A 190 -19.50 11.65 -3.78
C LYS A 190 -18.98 10.64 -2.74
N CYS A 191 -17.75 10.84 -2.29
CA CYS A 191 -17.18 10.10 -1.17
C CYS A 191 -16.23 11.01 -0.37
N GLN A 192 -15.75 10.53 0.77
CA GLN A 192 -14.75 11.25 1.53
C GLN A 192 -13.40 11.29 0.81
N PRO A 193 -12.58 12.33 1.01
CA PRO A 193 -11.32 12.49 0.29
C PRO A 193 -10.39 11.26 0.37
N LEU A 194 -10.19 10.66 1.54
CA LEU A 194 -9.36 9.45 1.62
C LEU A 194 -9.93 8.26 0.83
N MET A 195 -11.25 8.14 0.78
CA MET A 195 -11.89 7.10 -0.03
C MET A 195 -11.65 7.34 -1.53
N PHE A 196 -11.72 8.60 -1.98
CA PHE A 196 -11.40 8.97 -3.35
C PHE A 196 -9.93 8.76 -3.70
N LEU A 197 -9.01 9.06 -2.78
CA LEU A 197 -7.59 8.77 -2.96
C LEU A 197 -7.33 7.28 -3.11
N GLY A 198 -8.00 6.44 -2.32
CA GLY A 198 -7.97 4.99 -2.50
C GLY A 198 -8.43 4.55 -3.88
N TYR A 199 -9.50 5.14 -4.40
CA TYR A 199 -10.01 4.91 -5.77
C TYR A 199 -8.98 5.29 -6.84
N ILE A 200 -8.30 6.42 -6.69
CA ILE A 200 -7.21 6.83 -7.57
C ILE A 200 -6.09 5.78 -7.57
N ALA A 201 -5.68 5.30 -6.39
CA ALA A 201 -4.66 4.26 -6.28
C ALA A 201 -5.06 2.96 -7.00
N ALA A 202 -6.32 2.56 -6.90
CA ALA A 202 -6.87 1.39 -7.60
C ALA A 202 -6.86 1.56 -9.13
N ASN A 203 -7.12 2.77 -9.65
CA ASN A 203 -6.99 3.04 -11.08
C ASN A 203 -5.53 3.13 -11.54
N CYS A 204 -4.61 3.62 -10.70
CA CYS A 204 -3.18 3.51 -10.97
C CYS A 204 -2.68 2.05 -11.00
N TYR A 205 -3.25 1.18 -10.14
CA TYR A 205 -3.03 -0.26 -10.26
C TYR A 205 -3.45 -0.77 -11.64
N ASN A 206 -4.65 -0.43 -12.13
CA ASN A 206 -5.12 -0.84 -13.45
C ASN A 206 -4.22 -0.32 -14.58
N ALA A 207 -3.75 0.92 -14.48
CA ALA A 207 -2.81 1.48 -15.44
C ALA A 207 -1.50 0.68 -15.50
N LEU A 208 -0.93 0.31 -14.34
CA LEU A 208 0.25 -0.55 -14.28
C LEU A 208 -0.03 -1.97 -14.79
N ALA A 209 -1.13 -2.58 -14.35
CA ALA A 209 -1.52 -3.93 -14.73
C ALA A 209 -1.80 -4.10 -16.25
N SER A 210 -2.10 -3.01 -16.94
CA SER A 210 -2.29 -2.97 -18.39
C SER A 210 -0.97 -2.91 -19.18
N MET A 211 0.16 -2.72 -18.51
CA MET A 211 1.48 -2.65 -19.17
C MET A 211 2.07 -4.04 -19.35
N PRO A 212 2.59 -4.37 -20.55
CA PRO A 212 3.22 -5.68 -20.80
C PRO A 212 4.51 -5.88 -20.01
N GLU A 213 5.15 -4.81 -19.55
CA GLU A 213 6.35 -4.85 -18.72
C GLU A 213 6.07 -5.17 -17.25
N VAL A 214 4.80 -5.17 -16.81
CA VAL A 214 4.39 -5.33 -15.41
C VAL A 214 3.76 -6.68 -15.17
N ASP A 215 4.17 -7.36 -14.10
CA ASP A 215 3.42 -8.49 -13.56
C ASP A 215 2.29 -7.97 -12.64
N ALA A 216 1.06 -8.03 -13.15
CA ALA A 216 -0.11 -7.57 -12.44
C ALA A 216 -0.35 -8.27 -11.08
N LYS A 217 0.19 -9.47 -10.87
CA LYS A 217 0.08 -10.17 -9.58
C LYS A 217 1.09 -9.71 -8.54
N ARG A 218 2.05 -8.89 -8.93
CA ARG A 218 3.15 -8.41 -8.08
C ARG A 218 3.17 -6.87 -8.01
N VAL A 219 2.01 -6.28 -7.74
CA VAL A 219 1.88 -4.83 -7.56
C VAL A 219 1.67 -4.50 -6.09
N GLY A 220 2.53 -3.65 -5.54
CA GLY A 220 2.43 -3.12 -4.19
C GLY A 220 2.10 -1.63 -4.17
N ILE A 221 2.00 -1.08 -2.95
CA ILE A 221 1.76 0.35 -2.75
C ILE A 221 2.53 0.85 -1.53
N VAL A 222 3.12 2.05 -1.62
CA VAL A 222 3.82 2.70 -0.50
C VAL A 222 3.66 4.21 -0.54
N GLY A 223 3.50 4.81 0.62
CA GLY A 223 3.56 6.25 0.78
C GLY A 223 3.94 6.65 2.19
N HIS A 224 4.37 7.89 2.37
CA HIS A 224 4.73 8.47 3.65
C HIS A 224 3.72 9.53 4.07
N SER A 225 3.39 9.58 5.37
CA SER A 225 2.52 10.61 5.94
C SER A 225 1.13 10.61 5.25
N TYR A 226 0.77 11.68 4.57
CA TYR A 226 -0.42 11.75 3.72
C TYR A 226 -0.45 10.64 2.67
N GLY A 227 0.67 10.39 1.98
CA GLY A 227 0.80 9.27 1.05
C GLY A 227 0.65 7.91 1.74
N GLY A 228 1.03 7.79 3.01
CA GLY A 228 0.79 6.60 3.83
C GLY A 228 -0.69 6.36 4.13
N LYS A 229 -1.45 7.44 4.44
CA LYS A 229 -2.92 7.36 4.56
C LYS A 229 -3.57 6.91 3.24
N TRP A 230 -3.11 7.49 2.13
CA TRP A 230 -3.56 7.13 0.79
C TRP A 230 -3.28 5.65 0.49
N SER A 231 -2.04 5.20 0.76
CA SER A 231 -1.65 3.80 0.56
C SER A 231 -2.46 2.82 1.41
N MET A 232 -2.78 3.20 2.65
CA MET A 232 -3.63 2.40 3.54
C MET A 232 -5.04 2.25 2.96
N PHE A 233 -5.71 3.34 2.61
CA PHE A 233 -7.05 3.27 2.04
C PHE A 233 -7.07 2.54 0.70
N GLY A 234 -6.09 2.79 -0.19
CA GLY A 234 -5.97 2.09 -1.46
C GLY A 234 -5.85 0.58 -1.28
N SER A 235 -4.92 0.12 -0.44
CA SER A 235 -4.67 -1.31 -0.26
C SER A 235 -5.74 -2.04 0.56
N CYS A 236 -6.40 -1.37 1.49
CA CYS A 236 -7.45 -1.98 2.30
C CYS A 236 -8.75 -2.20 1.50
N PHE A 237 -9.09 -1.28 0.60
CA PHE A 237 -10.30 -1.37 -0.22
C PHE A 237 -10.09 -2.05 -1.58
N ASP A 238 -8.85 -2.20 -2.04
CA ASP A 238 -8.50 -2.95 -3.25
C ASP A 238 -7.60 -4.14 -2.92
N ASP A 239 -8.16 -5.34 -2.93
CA ASP A 239 -7.47 -6.59 -2.58
C ASP A 239 -6.52 -7.13 -3.67
N ARG A 240 -6.41 -6.46 -4.79
CA ARG A 240 -5.46 -6.79 -5.86
C ARG A 240 -4.04 -6.34 -5.56
N PHE A 241 -3.84 -5.33 -4.68
CA PHE A 241 -2.51 -5.01 -4.19
C PHE A 241 -1.92 -6.21 -3.44
N ALA A 242 -0.81 -6.76 -3.92
CA ALA A 242 -0.18 -7.94 -3.35
C ALA A 242 0.40 -7.69 -1.95
N CYS A 243 0.88 -6.48 -1.68
CA CYS A 243 1.34 -6.03 -0.36
C CYS A 243 1.29 -4.50 -0.26
N ALA A 244 1.44 -3.98 0.97
CA ALA A 244 1.42 -2.54 1.21
C ALA A 244 2.44 -2.13 2.28
N VAL A 245 2.95 -0.90 2.16
CA VAL A 245 3.71 -0.23 3.22
C VAL A 245 3.08 1.13 3.52
N TRP A 246 2.84 1.38 4.80
CA TRP A 246 2.30 2.64 5.30
C TRP A 246 3.34 3.30 6.20
N SER A 247 4.02 4.34 5.67
CA SER A 247 5.07 5.02 6.41
C SER A 247 4.47 6.17 7.22
N ASP A 248 4.31 5.92 8.50
CA ASP A 248 3.91 6.86 9.55
C ASP A 248 2.63 7.69 9.25
N PRO A 249 1.52 7.04 8.82
CA PRO A 249 0.28 7.75 8.48
C PRO A 249 -0.57 8.12 9.69
N GLY A 250 -0.36 7.53 10.85
CA GLY A 250 -1.31 7.45 11.94
C GLY A 250 -2.34 6.34 11.69
N ILE A 251 -2.16 5.17 12.31
CA ILE A 251 -2.97 3.98 12.04
C ILE A 251 -4.15 3.79 13.00
N VAL A 252 -4.45 4.77 13.84
CA VAL A 252 -5.64 4.82 14.69
C VAL A 252 -6.19 6.24 14.74
N PHE A 253 -7.45 6.39 15.11
CA PHE A 253 -8.03 7.69 15.42
C PHE A 253 -7.48 8.17 16.77
N ASP A 254 -6.52 9.08 16.75
CA ASP A 254 -5.89 9.64 17.95
C ASP A 254 -6.24 11.12 18.09
N GLU A 255 -7.35 11.37 18.79
CA GLU A 255 -7.89 12.72 18.95
C GLU A 255 -7.12 13.58 19.95
N ALA A 256 -6.19 13.00 20.70
CA ALA A 256 -5.29 13.75 21.57
C ALA A 256 -4.18 14.49 20.77
N ARG A 257 -4.04 14.19 19.48
CA ARG A 257 -2.98 14.72 18.62
C ARG A 257 -3.57 15.50 17.45
N GLY A 258 -3.27 16.78 17.38
CA GLY A 258 -3.74 17.65 16.29
C GLY A 258 -3.09 17.33 14.93
N SER A 259 -1.97 16.61 14.89
CA SER A 259 -1.25 16.27 13.64
C SER A 259 -1.73 14.96 12.98
N VAL A 260 -2.33 14.05 13.73
CA VAL A 260 -2.74 12.71 13.27
C VAL A 260 -4.25 12.58 13.17
N ASN A 261 -4.94 13.63 12.85
CA ASN A 261 -6.39 13.62 12.83
C ASN A 261 -6.96 13.14 11.49
N TYR A 262 -8.08 12.44 11.57
CA TYR A 262 -8.88 11.98 10.43
C TYR A 262 -10.20 12.75 10.32
N TRP A 263 -10.54 13.60 11.26
CA TRP A 263 -11.74 14.43 11.27
C TRP A 263 -11.66 15.66 10.38
N GLU A 264 -10.48 15.95 9.85
CA GLU A 264 -10.30 17.10 8.98
C GLU A 264 -11.07 16.95 7.65
N PRO A 265 -11.52 18.07 7.05
CA PRO A 265 -12.27 18.03 5.79
C PRO A 265 -11.54 17.37 4.62
N TRP A 266 -10.22 17.33 4.65
CA TRP A 266 -9.40 16.67 3.62
C TRP A 266 -9.14 15.18 3.86
N TYR A 267 -9.74 14.61 4.91
CA TYR A 267 -9.65 13.18 5.22
C TYR A 267 -11.04 12.52 5.25
N LEU A 268 -11.71 12.53 6.40
CA LEU A 268 -13.01 11.89 6.65
C LEU A 268 -14.06 12.83 7.19
N GLY A 269 -13.74 14.11 7.36
CA GLY A 269 -14.60 15.13 7.93
C GLY A 269 -15.24 16.09 6.90
N LEU A 270 -15.24 15.76 5.59
CA LEU A 270 -15.84 16.61 4.56
C LEU A 270 -17.36 16.65 4.72
N GLU A 271 -17.90 17.85 4.88
CA GLU A 271 -19.32 18.13 5.02
C GLU A 271 -19.71 19.33 4.17
N SER A 272 -20.78 19.22 3.40
CA SER A 272 -21.23 20.30 2.52
C SER A 272 -21.67 21.52 3.33
N GLY A 273 -21.21 22.69 2.91
CA GLY A 273 -21.59 23.96 3.55
C GLY A 273 -20.95 24.22 4.92
N ARG A 274 -20.08 23.33 5.40
CA ARG A 274 -19.38 23.50 6.67
C ARG A 274 -17.88 23.45 6.49
N THR A 275 -17.18 24.46 7.01
CA THR A 275 -15.72 24.52 7.04
C THR A 275 -15.25 24.44 8.49
N ARG A 276 -14.34 23.54 8.76
CA ARG A 276 -13.71 23.36 10.07
C ARG A 276 -12.26 23.88 10.01
N LYS A 277 -11.82 24.54 11.08
CA LYS A 277 -10.39 24.87 11.25
C LYS A 277 -9.60 23.61 11.64
N PRO A 278 -8.41 23.41 11.08
CA PRO A 278 -7.52 22.30 11.51
C PRO A 278 -7.16 22.38 12.99
N GLY A 279 -6.81 21.24 13.57
CA GLY A 279 -6.33 21.16 14.94
C GLY A 279 -7.19 20.28 15.84
N LEU A 280 -6.99 20.38 17.14
CA LEU A 280 -7.72 19.59 18.13
C LEU A 280 -9.23 19.82 18.07
N ILE A 281 -9.99 18.80 18.43
CA ILE A 281 -11.44 18.91 18.59
C ILE A 281 -11.72 19.71 19.86
N THR A 282 -12.55 20.73 19.72
CA THR A 282 -13.05 21.55 20.83
C THR A 282 -14.56 21.80 20.63
N PRO A 283 -15.27 22.31 21.65
CA PRO A 283 -16.67 22.72 21.47
C PRO A 283 -16.88 23.71 20.31
N GLU A 284 -15.91 24.60 20.07
CA GLU A 284 -15.94 25.61 19.00
C GLU A 284 -15.49 25.03 17.64
N SER A 285 -14.82 23.89 17.63
CA SER A 285 -14.35 23.18 16.44
C SER A 285 -14.62 21.68 16.56
N PRO A 286 -15.91 21.27 16.59
CA PRO A 286 -16.29 19.86 16.77
C PRO A 286 -16.00 19.04 15.52
N ARG A 287 -16.09 17.71 15.65
CA ARG A 287 -16.03 16.77 14.52
C ARG A 287 -17.07 17.15 13.47
N THR A 288 -16.76 16.87 12.20
CA THR A 288 -17.66 17.10 11.07
C THR A 288 -17.75 15.88 10.16
N GLY A 289 -18.74 15.87 9.29
CA GLY A 289 -18.92 14.86 8.26
C GLY A 289 -19.08 13.44 8.80
N PRO A 290 -18.79 12.44 7.97
CA PRO A 290 -18.90 11.02 8.36
C PRO A 290 -18.02 10.58 9.52
N TYR A 291 -16.94 11.29 9.79
CA TYR A 291 -16.06 11.00 10.93
C TYR A 291 -16.81 10.98 12.27
N VAL A 292 -17.84 11.84 12.43
CA VAL A 292 -18.73 11.86 13.62
C VAL A 292 -19.31 10.46 13.85
N LYS A 293 -19.95 9.90 12.82
CA LYS A 293 -20.59 8.59 12.92
C LYS A 293 -19.60 7.44 13.09
N LEU A 294 -18.43 7.51 12.45
CA LEU A 294 -17.40 6.51 12.64
C LEU A 294 -17.04 6.40 14.13
N VAL A 295 -16.73 7.50 14.79
CA VAL A 295 -16.36 7.52 16.21
C VAL A 295 -17.53 7.12 17.12
N GLU A 296 -18.73 7.67 16.91
CA GLU A 296 -19.91 7.38 17.72
C GLU A 296 -20.33 5.91 17.64
N GLN A 297 -20.08 5.25 16.52
CA GLN A 297 -20.38 3.81 16.32
C GLN A 297 -19.21 2.91 16.73
N GLY A 298 -18.10 3.47 17.21
CA GLY A 298 -16.93 2.71 17.68
C GLY A 298 -16.06 2.13 16.58
N HIS A 299 -16.14 2.68 15.35
CA HIS A 299 -15.26 2.30 14.26
C HIS A 299 -13.90 3.00 14.37
N ASP A 300 -12.84 2.29 14.04
CA ASP A 300 -11.48 2.84 13.93
C ASP A 300 -10.71 2.07 12.83
N LEU A 301 -9.57 2.61 12.42
CA LEU A 301 -8.75 2.12 11.30
C LEU A 301 -8.28 0.66 11.43
N HIS A 302 -8.26 0.09 12.64
CA HIS A 302 -7.95 -1.32 12.87
C HIS A 302 -8.87 -2.28 12.08
N GLU A 303 -10.11 -1.88 11.80
CA GLU A 303 -11.01 -2.66 10.93
C GLU A 303 -10.49 -2.68 9.47
N LEU A 304 -9.93 -1.56 8.99
CA LEU A 304 -9.33 -1.50 7.66
C LEU A 304 -8.03 -2.32 7.60
N HIS A 305 -7.20 -2.30 8.67
CA HIS A 305 -6.00 -3.15 8.74
C HIS A 305 -6.37 -4.64 8.59
N ALA A 306 -7.48 -5.07 9.18
CA ALA A 306 -7.96 -6.42 9.07
C ALA A 306 -8.33 -6.81 7.62
N LEU A 307 -8.79 -5.85 6.80
CA LEU A 307 -9.10 -6.08 5.38
C LEU A 307 -7.87 -6.47 4.55
N MET A 308 -6.66 -6.19 5.03
CA MET A 308 -5.43 -6.63 4.37
C MET A 308 -5.26 -8.16 4.41
N ALA A 309 -5.78 -8.84 5.41
CA ALA A 309 -5.63 -10.29 5.54
C ALA A 309 -6.20 -11.07 4.33
N PRO A 310 -5.44 -12.02 3.73
CA PRO A 310 -4.15 -12.56 4.17
C PRO A 310 -2.92 -11.87 3.54
N ARG A 311 -3.06 -10.71 2.90
CA ARG A 311 -1.99 -9.99 2.22
C ARG A 311 -1.07 -9.31 3.24
N PRO A 312 0.28 -9.34 3.04
CA PRO A 312 1.21 -8.74 3.97
C PRO A 312 1.20 -7.20 3.89
N PHE A 313 1.42 -6.57 5.03
CA PHE A 313 1.66 -5.14 5.10
C PHE A 313 2.65 -4.78 6.20
N LEU A 314 3.33 -3.65 6.02
CA LEU A 314 4.29 -3.08 6.96
C LEU A 314 3.85 -1.67 7.35
N VAL A 315 3.76 -1.41 8.64
CA VAL A 315 3.72 -0.05 9.19
C VAL A 315 5.15 0.39 9.50
N SER A 316 5.69 1.31 8.72
CA SER A 316 6.98 1.93 9.03
C SER A 316 6.74 3.14 9.93
N GLY A 317 6.52 2.89 11.23
CA GLY A 317 6.10 3.85 12.21
C GLY A 317 7.18 4.87 12.58
N GLY A 318 6.74 5.98 13.13
CA GLY A 318 7.53 7.07 13.62
C GLY A 318 6.80 7.80 14.74
N SER A 319 6.87 9.14 14.76
CA SER A 319 6.20 9.93 15.79
C SER A 319 4.67 9.93 15.69
N GLU A 320 4.10 9.51 14.56
CA GLU A 320 2.65 9.35 14.40
C GLU A 320 2.20 7.94 14.81
N ASP A 321 3.01 6.94 14.49
CA ASP A 321 2.77 5.52 14.78
C ASP A 321 3.91 4.95 15.64
N PHE A 322 3.89 5.32 16.93
CA PHE A 322 4.86 4.81 17.91
C PHE A 322 4.62 3.34 18.25
N ILE A 323 5.61 2.69 18.86
CA ILE A 323 5.67 1.24 19.03
C ILE A 323 4.42 0.62 19.69
N SER A 324 3.73 1.34 20.58
CA SER A 324 2.52 0.82 21.23
C SER A 324 1.32 0.68 20.28
N ARG A 325 1.41 1.21 19.03
CA ARG A 325 0.39 0.97 17.99
C ARG A 325 0.33 -0.49 17.52
N TRP A 326 1.32 -1.33 17.88
CA TRP A 326 1.21 -2.77 17.75
C TRP A 326 -0.09 -3.33 18.31
N ARG A 327 -0.62 -2.73 19.39
CA ARG A 327 -1.88 -3.16 19.98
C ARG A 327 -3.08 -3.01 19.04
N ALA A 328 -3.09 -2.00 18.18
CA ALA A 328 -4.12 -1.88 17.13
C ALA A 328 -3.91 -2.91 16.01
N LEU A 329 -2.66 -3.21 15.66
CA LEU A 329 -2.31 -4.23 14.65
C LEU A 329 -2.61 -5.65 15.14
N GLY A 330 -2.66 -5.88 16.47
CA GLY A 330 -3.03 -7.16 17.07
C GLY A 330 -4.38 -7.71 16.58
N HIS A 331 -5.31 -6.83 16.19
CA HIS A 331 -6.59 -7.23 15.60
C HIS A 331 -6.41 -7.85 14.20
N ALA A 332 -5.53 -7.29 13.37
CA ALA A 332 -5.20 -7.86 12.06
C ALA A 332 -4.40 -9.16 12.19
N ILE A 333 -3.53 -9.28 13.21
CA ILE A 333 -2.83 -10.53 13.52
C ILE A 333 -3.85 -11.62 13.85
N ALA A 334 -4.82 -11.35 14.72
CA ALA A 334 -5.85 -12.32 15.10
C ALA A 334 -6.66 -12.83 13.89
N VAL A 335 -6.94 -11.97 12.91
CA VAL A 335 -7.58 -12.38 11.65
C VAL A 335 -6.68 -13.31 10.84
N ASN A 336 -5.39 -12.98 10.72
CA ASN A 336 -4.42 -13.83 10.00
C ASN A 336 -4.24 -15.19 10.69
N ASP A 337 -4.27 -15.24 12.03
CA ASP A 337 -4.24 -16.49 12.80
C ASP A 337 -5.48 -17.35 12.52
N LEU A 338 -6.68 -16.75 12.47
CA LEU A 338 -7.90 -17.44 12.05
C LEU A 338 -7.77 -18.04 10.64
N LEU A 339 -7.12 -17.32 9.71
CA LEU A 339 -6.88 -17.78 8.35
C LEU A 339 -5.76 -18.82 8.26
N GLY A 340 -5.00 -19.05 9.33
CA GLY A 340 -3.88 -20.00 9.40
C GLY A 340 -2.65 -19.50 8.68
N VAL A 341 -2.44 -18.18 8.55
CA VAL A 341 -1.28 -17.57 7.92
C VAL A 341 -0.49 -16.74 8.92
N LYS A 342 0.85 -16.74 8.76
CA LYS A 342 1.78 -16.02 9.63
C LYS A 342 2.57 -14.98 8.84
N HIS A 343 3.22 -14.06 9.55
CA HIS A 343 4.10 -13.06 8.97
C HIS A 343 3.39 -12.22 7.89
N ARG A 344 2.22 -11.68 8.25
CA ARG A 344 1.44 -10.80 7.36
C ARG A 344 1.35 -9.37 7.87
N VAL A 345 1.62 -9.16 9.16
CA VAL A 345 1.56 -7.86 9.80
C VAL A 345 2.93 -7.55 10.38
N ALA A 346 3.55 -6.48 9.92
CA ALA A 346 4.85 -6.03 10.40
C ALA A 346 4.79 -4.57 10.85
N MET A 347 5.65 -4.22 11.81
CA MET A 347 5.85 -2.84 12.21
C MET A 347 7.32 -2.60 12.55
N THR A 348 7.90 -1.57 11.94
CA THR A 348 9.15 -0.95 12.37
C THR A 348 8.85 0.37 13.06
N ASN A 349 9.78 0.92 13.79
CA ASN A 349 9.58 2.21 14.46
C ASN A 349 10.87 3.05 14.48
N ARG A 350 10.69 4.36 14.32
CA ARG A 350 11.74 5.36 14.41
C ARG A 350 11.27 6.53 15.29
N PRO A 351 12.17 7.31 15.89
CA PRO A 351 11.78 8.38 16.84
C PRO A 351 10.98 9.52 16.18
N ALA A 352 11.29 9.87 14.94
CA ALA A 352 10.73 11.04 14.26
C ALA A 352 9.75 10.65 13.13
N HIS A 353 8.94 11.63 12.71
CA HIS A 353 8.04 11.47 11.54
C HIS A 353 8.81 11.20 10.25
N SER A 354 9.88 11.94 10.02
CA SER A 354 10.68 11.80 8.80
C SER A 354 11.28 10.41 8.65
N PRO A 355 11.27 9.83 7.44
CA PRO A 355 11.99 8.58 7.14
C PRO A 355 13.48 8.68 7.46
N THR A 356 14.10 7.55 7.75
CA THR A 356 15.54 7.37 7.89
C THR A 356 16.05 6.37 6.85
N GLU A 357 17.34 6.33 6.60
CA GLU A 357 17.95 5.32 5.72
C GLU A 357 17.62 3.90 6.17
N GLU A 358 17.67 3.65 7.49
CA GLU A 358 17.32 2.36 8.07
C GLU A 358 15.85 2.01 7.84
N SER A 359 14.92 2.91 8.15
CA SER A 359 13.49 2.65 7.92
C SER A 359 13.17 2.41 6.44
N ASN A 360 13.87 3.10 5.53
CA ASN A 360 13.71 2.90 4.10
C ASN A 360 14.32 1.57 3.64
N ALA A 361 15.47 1.16 4.19
CA ALA A 361 16.06 -0.14 3.89
C ALA A 361 15.10 -1.30 4.27
N GLN A 362 14.38 -1.16 5.39
CA GLN A 362 13.35 -2.11 5.82
C GLN A 362 12.16 -2.13 4.83
N ILE A 363 11.70 -0.98 4.36
CA ILE A 363 10.64 -0.86 3.35
C ILE A 363 11.06 -1.57 2.05
N TYR A 364 12.28 -1.32 1.58
CA TYR A 364 12.77 -1.92 0.33
C TYR A 364 12.93 -3.43 0.46
N ALA A 365 13.48 -3.92 1.57
CA ALA A 365 13.59 -5.35 1.85
C ALA A 365 12.20 -6.03 1.91
N PHE A 366 11.18 -5.36 2.46
CA PHE A 366 9.81 -5.85 2.47
C PHE A 366 9.27 -6.07 1.06
N PHE A 367 9.42 -5.10 0.16
CA PHE A 367 8.99 -5.27 -1.23
C PHE A 367 9.83 -6.31 -1.98
N GLU A 368 11.14 -6.35 -1.75
CA GLU A 368 12.00 -7.37 -2.35
C GLU A 368 11.56 -8.77 -1.94
N HIS A 369 11.23 -8.99 -0.67
CA HIS A 369 10.78 -10.29 -0.18
C HIS A 369 9.41 -10.69 -0.75
N PHE A 370 8.43 -9.81 -0.73
CA PHE A 370 7.05 -10.17 -1.11
C PHE A 370 6.73 -10.04 -2.60
N LEU A 371 7.50 -9.27 -3.37
CA LEU A 371 7.23 -9.04 -4.79
C LEU A 371 8.33 -9.59 -5.71
N LYS A 372 9.46 -10.07 -5.17
CA LYS A 372 10.55 -10.71 -5.92
C LYS A 372 10.93 -12.04 -5.28
N PRO A 373 10.06 -13.03 -5.29
CA PRO A 373 10.35 -14.34 -4.75
C PRO A 373 11.38 -15.10 -5.59
#